data_56312a778a02ecd33d06191d8547e006
#
_entry.id   56312a778a02ecd33d06191d8547e006
#
_cell.length_a   1.000
_cell.length_b   1.000
_cell.length_c   1.000
_cell.angle_alpha   90.00
_cell.angle_beta   90.00
_cell.angle_gamma   90.00
#
_symmetry.space_group_name_H-M   'P 1'
#
loop_
_entity.id
_entity.type
_entity.pdbx_description
1 polymer ?
#
loop_
_entity_poly.entity_id
_entity_poly.type
_entity_poly.pdbx_seq_one_letter_code
_entity_poly.pdbx_strand_id
1 'polypeptide(L)'
;FGLDPVYCVRINPLGPGCPAPPKHGAPRMPGPAKYDEIEPTLFPDNAPLMDDLREHLRTHDRESFVLWAVVDGFFWFPRRLFGIEEHFYAFFDYPELMHRMNAGLAEHSMEMLRQVGEIATPDFVTFAEDMSYNHGPMLSEGMFAEFVEPYHRRVVPVIDQIGSIAICDSDGDVTEMIPWLERTGTRGGLPLERQAGVDGMAIRRAHPEFVMIGHYDKMVMNRGEEAIRAEFERLLPLMRSGRFVPSVDHQTPPGVSLEQYRVYLRLLRKYAELRVK
;
A
#
# COMPACT_ATOMS: atom_id res chain seq x y z
N PHE A 1 -3.69 2.64 23.53
CA PHE A 1 -2.29 2.92 23.18
C PHE A 1 -2.05 4.40 22.85
N GLY A 2 -3.10 5.19 22.55
CA GLY A 2 -3.02 6.61 22.21
C GLY A 2 -2.28 6.87 20.88
N LEU A 3 -2.39 5.96 19.94
CA LEU A 3 -2.13 6.22 18.53
C LEU A 3 -3.35 6.90 17.91
N ASP A 4 -3.12 7.63 16.85
CA ASP A 4 -4.22 8.20 16.09
C ASP A 4 -5.05 7.05 15.50
N PRO A 5 -6.38 7.10 15.62
CA PRO A 5 -7.25 6.10 15.00
C PRO A 5 -7.10 6.12 13.47
N VAL A 6 -7.22 4.96 12.85
CA VAL A 6 -7.24 4.83 11.39
C VAL A 6 -8.55 4.15 10.98
N TYR A 7 -9.29 4.77 10.08
CA TYR A 7 -10.41 4.14 9.40
C TYR A 7 -10.00 3.75 7.99
N CYS A 8 -10.01 2.44 7.70
CA CYS A 8 -9.54 1.92 6.43
C CYS A 8 -10.72 1.51 5.53
N VAL A 9 -10.85 2.17 4.39
CA VAL A 9 -11.79 1.83 3.31
C VAL A 9 -11.07 0.95 2.31
N ARG A 10 -11.24 -0.38 2.42
CA ARG A 10 -10.63 -1.33 1.48
C ARG A 10 -11.60 -1.68 0.37
N ILE A 11 -11.33 -1.17 -0.82
CA ILE A 11 -12.07 -1.46 -2.04
C ILE A 11 -11.62 -2.83 -2.58
N ASN A 12 -12.47 -3.84 -2.42
CA ASN A 12 -12.14 -5.21 -2.83
C ASN A 12 -12.71 -5.51 -4.22
N PRO A 13 -11.87 -5.79 -5.22
CA PRO A 13 -12.34 -6.11 -6.57
C PRO A 13 -12.91 -7.53 -6.70
N LEU A 14 -12.77 -8.38 -5.68
CA LEU A 14 -13.30 -9.74 -5.68
C LEU A 14 -14.67 -9.78 -5.00
N GLY A 15 -15.72 -10.06 -5.75
CA GLY A 15 -17.06 -10.21 -5.21
C GLY A 15 -17.29 -11.55 -4.51
N PRO A 16 -18.44 -11.71 -3.83
CA PRO A 16 -18.76 -12.90 -3.04
C PRO A 16 -18.78 -14.21 -3.84
N GLY A 17 -19.07 -14.11 -5.16
CA GLY A 17 -19.08 -15.26 -6.07
C GLY A 17 -17.70 -15.66 -6.62
N CYS A 18 -16.66 -14.87 -6.37
CA CYS A 18 -15.32 -15.20 -6.84
C CYS A 18 -14.78 -16.43 -6.08
N PRO A 19 -14.28 -17.47 -6.78
CA PRO A 19 -13.78 -18.69 -6.14
C PRO A 19 -12.67 -18.40 -5.13
N ALA A 20 -12.71 -19.06 -3.98
CA ALA A 20 -11.59 -19.05 -3.04
C ALA A 20 -10.42 -19.90 -3.57
N PRO A 21 -9.16 -19.51 -3.36
CA PRO A 21 -8.05 -20.38 -3.70
C PRO A 21 -8.03 -21.60 -2.77
N PRO A 22 -7.62 -22.79 -3.23
CA PRO A 22 -7.59 -24.00 -2.43
C PRO A 22 -6.57 -23.94 -1.27
N LYS A 23 -5.56 -23.11 -1.41
CA LYS A 23 -4.55 -22.78 -0.38
C LYS A 23 -3.94 -21.42 -0.65
N HIS A 24 -3.23 -20.86 0.32
CA HIS A 24 -2.50 -19.60 0.14
C HIS A 24 -1.56 -19.68 -1.08
N GLY A 25 -1.59 -18.65 -1.91
CA GLY A 25 -0.76 -18.53 -3.12
C GLY A 25 -1.17 -19.40 -4.30
N ALA A 26 -2.20 -20.26 -4.15
CA ALA A 26 -2.72 -21.05 -5.27
C ALA A 26 -3.66 -20.21 -6.16
N PRO A 27 -3.82 -20.60 -7.44
CA PRO A 27 -4.71 -19.91 -8.35
C PRO A 27 -6.19 -20.04 -7.92
N ARG A 28 -6.94 -18.95 -8.10
CA ARG A 28 -8.41 -18.96 -8.10
C ARG A 28 -8.94 -19.41 -9.45
N MET A 29 -8.13 -19.23 -10.45
CA MET A 29 -8.40 -19.45 -11.85
C MET A 29 -7.33 -20.42 -12.42
N PRO A 30 -7.68 -21.67 -12.73
CA PRO A 30 -6.71 -22.68 -13.19
C PRO A 30 -6.19 -22.44 -14.61
N GLY A 31 -6.54 -21.35 -15.27
CA GLY A 31 -6.09 -20.96 -16.59
C GLY A 31 -6.93 -19.83 -17.19
N PRO A 32 -6.46 -19.24 -18.30
CA PRO A 32 -7.07 -18.03 -18.88
C PRO A 32 -8.53 -18.24 -19.34
N ALA A 33 -8.87 -19.42 -19.81
CA ALA A 33 -10.25 -19.74 -20.24
C ALA A 33 -11.29 -19.64 -19.11
N LYS A 34 -10.83 -19.68 -17.83
CA LYS A 34 -11.71 -19.51 -16.67
C LYS A 34 -11.99 -18.05 -16.32
N TYR A 35 -11.28 -17.12 -16.92
CA TYR A 35 -11.53 -15.70 -16.63
C TYR A 35 -12.93 -15.27 -17.01
N ASP A 36 -13.42 -15.67 -18.18
CA ASP A 36 -14.79 -15.33 -18.63
C ASP A 36 -15.88 -15.88 -17.69
N GLU A 37 -15.61 -16.99 -17.00
CA GLU A 37 -16.52 -17.56 -16.01
C GLU A 37 -16.53 -16.79 -14.69
N ILE A 38 -15.39 -16.26 -14.26
CA ILE A 38 -15.25 -15.55 -12.99
C ILE A 38 -15.41 -14.04 -13.10
N GLU A 39 -15.17 -13.45 -14.28
CA GLU A 39 -15.27 -12.00 -14.50
C GLU A 39 -16.61 -11.41 -14.02
N PRO A 40 -17.77 -12.05 -14.22
CA PRO A 40 -19.04 -11.56 -13.68
C PRO A 40 -19.12 -11.50 -12.15
N THR A 41 -18.18 -12.15 -11.46
CA THR A 41 -18.06 -12.14 -9.99
C THR A 41 -17.02 -11.14 -9.49
N LEU A 42 -16.34 -10.45 -10.40
CA LEU A 42 -15.38 -9.40 -10.08
C LEU A 42 -16.06 -8.04 -10.07
N PHE A 43 -15.39 -7.08 -9.45
CA PHE A 43 -15.82 -5.68 -9.46
C PHE A 43 -17.24 -5.45 -8.89
N PRO A 44 -17.49 -5.94 -7.64
CA PRO A 44 -18.81 -5.86 -7.04
C PRO A 44 -19.21 -4.40 -6.77
N ASP A 45 -20.52 -4.16 -6.70
CA ASP A 45 -21.02 -2.95 -6.06
C ASP A 45 -20.61 -2.95 -4.57
N ASN A 46 -19.94 -1.89 -4.16
CA ASN A 46 -19.46 -1.68 -2.79
C ASN A 46 -20.38 -0.75 -1.98
N ALA A 47 -21.69 -0.66 -2.30
CA ALA A 47 -22.65 0.14 -1.56
C ALA A 47 -22.60 -0.07 -0.03
N PRO A 48 -22.49 -1.31 0.49
CA PRO A 48 -22.33 -1.51 1.93
C PRO A 48 -21.08 -0.83 2.52
N LEU A 49 -19.96 -0.81 1.78
CA LEU A 49 -18.74 -0.12 2.22
C LEU A 49 -18.95 1.39 2.29
N MET A 50 -19.68 1.96 1.34
CA MET A 50 -20.02 3.39 1.33
C MET A 50 -20.99 3.76 2.46
N ASP A 51 -21.93 2.87 2.78
CA ASP A 51 -22.86 3.06 3.91
C ASP A 51 -22.14 2.97 5.25
N ASP A 52 -21.19 2.05 5.40
CA ASP A 52 -20.33 1.94 6.60
C ASP A 52 -19.47 3.21 6.77
N LEU A 53 -18.91 3.76 5.69
CA LEU A 53 -18.15 5.02 5.73
C LEU A 53 -19.05 6.19 6.17
N ARG A 54 -20.27 6.33 5.61
CA ARG A 54 -21.22 7.37 6.01
C ARG A 54 -21.60 7.26 7.49
N GLU A 55 -21.85 6.03 7.97
CA GLU A 55 -22.20 5.80 9.37
C GLU A 55 -21.02 6.10 10.30
N HIS A 56 -19.79 5.75 9.92
CA HIS A 56 -18.60 6.11 10.68
C HIS A 56 -18.44 7.62 10.81
N LEU A 57 -18.61 8.37 9.73
CA LEU A 57 -18.54 9.84 9.74
C LEU A 57 -19.68 10.51 10.50
N ARG A 58 -20.83 9.85 10.60
CA ARG A 58 -21.95 10.36 11.42
C ARG A 58 -21.67 10.28 12.92
N THR A 59 -20.84 9.34 13.34
CA THR A 59 -20.56 9.01 14.74
C THR A 59 -19.19 9.50 15.24
N HIS A 60 -18.27 9.85 14.32
CA HIS A 60 -16.92 10.29 14.63
C HIS A 60 -16.59 11.60 13.89
N ASP A 61 -15.91 12.50 14.57
CA ASP A 61 -15.38 13.71 13.94
C ASP A 61 -14.29 13.32 12.92
N ARG A 62 -14.41 13.84 11.69
CA ARG A 62 -13.46 13.55 10.58
C ARG A 62 -12.02 13.89 10.95
N GLU A 63 -11.79 14.92 11.75
CA GLU A 63 -10.47 15.33 12.22
C GLU A 63 -9.87 14.40 13.29
N SER A 64 -10.66 13.48 13.83
CA SER A 64 -10.24 12.59 14.92
C SER A 64 -9.56 11.30 14.46
N PHE A 65 -9.49 11.04 13.15
CA PHE A 65 -8.90 9.81 12.61
C PHE A 65 -8.29 10.04 11.23
N VAL A 66 -7.36 9.15 10.85
CA VAL A 66 -6.80 9.08 9.49
C VAL A 66 -7.75 8.22 8.63
N LEU A 67 -8.21 8.77 7.52
CA LEU A 67 -9.00 8.05 6.52
C LEU A 67 -8.07 7.51 5.44
N TRP A 68 -7.91 6.21 5.42
CA TRP A 68 -7.04 5.50 4.48
C TRP A 68 -7.89 4.68 3.50
N ALA A 69 -7.82 4.98 2.20
CA ALA A 69 -8.43 4.15 1.18
C ALA A 69 -7.39 3.20 0.55
N VAL A 70 -7.80 1.97 0.26
CA VAL A 70 -6.94 0.94 -0.32
C VAL A 70 -7.60 0.37 -1.56
N VAL A 71 -6.89 0.39 -2.68
CA VAL A 71 -7.23 -0.32 -3.91
C VAL A 71 -6.20 -1.41 -4.18
N ASP A 72 -6.61 -2.52 -4.79
CA ASP A 72 -5.65 -3.51 -5.28
C ASP A 72 -4.77 -2.89 -6.37
N GLY A 73 -3.50 -3.28 -6.39
CA GLY A 73 -2.55 -2.87 -7.41
C GLY A 73 -2.66 -3.72 -8.68
N PHE A 74 -2.05 -3.24 -9.75
CA PHE A 74 -2.13 -3.85 -11.09
C PHE A 74 -1.14 -5.00 -11.30
N PHE A 75 -0.16 -5.13 -10.40
CA PHE A 75 0.65 -6.34 -10.27
C PHE A 75 -0.05 -7.34 -9.32
N TRP A 76 -0.62 -6.86 -8.21
CA TRP A 76 -1.21 -7.71 -7.19
C TRP A 76 -2.53 -8.37 -7.61
N PHE A 77 -3.43 -7.66 -8.27
CA PHE A 77 -4.75 -8.18 -8.63
C PHE A 77 -4.67 -9.41 -9.55
N PRO A 78 -3.93 -9.40 -10.68
CA PRO A 78 -3.73 -10.60 -11.47
C PRO A 78 -3.10 -11.76 -10.68
N ARG A 79 -2.16 -11.46 -9.75
CA ARG A 79 -1.56 -12.46 -8.86
C ARG A 79 -2.59 -13.13 -7.96
N ARG A 80 -3.61 -12.38 -7.50
CA ARG A 80 -4.72 -12.96 -6.72
C ARG A 80 -5.54 -13.96 -7.52
N LEU A 81 -5.60 -13.83 -8.83
CA LEU A 81 -6.36 -14.72 -9.73
C LEU A 81 -5.52 -15.90 -10.21
N PHE A 82 -4.33 -15.65 -10.73
CA PHE A 82 -3.43 -16.69 -11.25
C PHE A 82 -2.69 -17.48 -10.16
N GLY A 83 -2.58 -16.93 -8.93
CA GLY A 83 -1.68 -17.45 -7.91
C GLY A 83 -0.24 -16.94 -8.11
N ILE A 84 0.66 -17.28 -7.19
CA ILE A 84 1.99 -16.68 -7.14
C ILE A 84 2.83 -17.09 -8.35
N GLU A 85 2.91 -18.37 -8.65
CA GLU A 85 3.80 -18.93 -9.69
C GLU A 85 3.30 -18.62 -11.09
N GLU A 86 2.05 -18.96 -11.38
CA GLU A 86 1.44 -18.79 -12.70
C GLU A 86 1.34 -17.31 -13.11
N HIS A 87 1.22 -16.41 -12.16
CA HIS A 87 1.20 -14.98 -12.42
C HIS A 87 2.45 -14.48 -13.18
N PHE A 88 3.65 -14.99 -12.84
CA PHE A 88 4.87 -14.57 -13.51
C PHE A 88 4.93 -15.02 -14.98
N TYR A 89 4.38 -16.19 -15.29
CA TYR A 89 4.29 -16.67 -16.67
C TYR A 89 3.20 -15.93 -17.44
N ALA A 90 2.11 -15.51 -16.78
CA ALA A 90 0.98 -14.88 -17.43
C ALA A 90 1.32 -13.58 -18.15
N PHE A 91 2.35 -12.85 -17.73
CA PHE A 91 2.83 -11.66 -18.44
C PHE A 91 3.31 -11.97 -19.86
N PHE A 92 3.84 -13.17 -20.09
CA PHE A 92 4.37 -13.62 -21.38
C PHE A 92 3.36 -14.46 -22.16
N ASP A 93 2.63 -15.33 -21.46
CA ASP A 93 1.73 -16.29 -22.08
C ASP A 93 0.35 -15.68 -22.39
N TYR A 94 -0.09 -14.67 -21.60
CA TYR A 94 -1.44 -14.11 -21.69
C TYR A 94 -1.45 -12.57 -21.53
N PRO A 95 -0.62 -11.80 -22.26
CA PRO A 95 -0.49 -10.36 -22.09
C PRO A 95 -1.81 -9.61 -22.28
N GLU A 96 -2.61 -10.01 -23.27
CA GLU A 96 -3.93 -9.41 -23.54
C GLU A 96 -4.91 -9.61 -22.38
N LEU A 97 -4.86 -10.78 -21.73
CA LEU A 97 -5.69 -11.05 -20.56
C LEU A 97 -5.24 -10.23 -19.36
N MET A 98 -3.92 -10.08 -19.16
CA MET A 98 -3.37 -9.20 -18.11
C MET A 98 -3.85 -7.76 -18.30
N HIS A 99 -3.84 -7.25 -19.53
CA HIS A 99 -4.38 -5.94 -19.86
C HIS A 99 -5.89 -5.83 -19.60
N ARG A 100 -6.68 -6.85 -19.97
CA ARG A 100 -8.12 -6.89 -19.71
C ARG A 100 -8.44 -6.84 -18.22
N MET A 101 -7.73 -7.64 -17.42
CA MET A 101 -7.86 -7.64 -15.95
C MET A 101 -7.57 -6.27 -15.35
N ASN A 102 -6.46 -5.68 -15.74
CA ASN A 102 -6.02 -4.39 -15.21
C ASN A 102 -6.89 -3.23 -15.68
N ALA A 103 -7.44 -3.31 -16.91
CA ALA A 103 -8.42 -2.33 -17.39
C ALA A 103 -9.70 -2.36 -16.55
N GLY A 104 -10.25 -3.54 -16.27
CA GLY A 104 -11.41 -3.71 -15.41
C GLY A 104 -11.17 -3.22 -13.98
N LEU A 105 -10.01 -3.56 -13.41
CA LEU A 105 -9.61 -3.06 -12.09
C LEU A 105 -9.52 -1.53 -12.05
N ALA A 106 -8.94 -0.91 -13.08
CA ALA A 106 -8.81 0.54 -13.13
C ALA A 106 -10.18 1.24 -13.18
N GLU A 107 -11.13 0.76 -14.01
CA GLU A 107 -12.48 1.30 -14.07
C GLU A 107 -13.19 1.19 -12.72
N HIS A 108 -13.13 0.00 -12.11
CA HIS A 108 -13.71 -0.23 -10.80
C HIS A 108 -13.10 0.67 -9.72
N SER A 109 -11.77 0.76 -9.66
CA SER A 109 -11.07 1.59 -8.69
C SER A 109 -11.43 3.07 -8.84
N MET A 110 -11.47 3.58 -10.08
CA MET A 110 -11.84 4.96 -10.36
C MET A 110 -13.26 5.28 -9.92
N GLU A 111 -14.22 4.39 -10.21
CA GLU A 111 -15.62 4.57 -9.81
C GLU A 111 -15.76 4.57 -8.29
N MET A 112 -15.16 3.59 -7.61
CA MET A 112 -15.25 3.50 -6.16
C MET A 112 -14.55 4.66 -5.45
N LEU A 113 -13.40 5.13 -5.96
CA LEU A 113 -12.70 6.28 -5.40
C LEU A 113 -13.50 7.58 -5.55
N ARG A 114 -14.23 7.77 -6.65
CA ARG A 114 -15.15 8.91 -6.79
C ARG A 114 -16.25 8.86 -5.73
N GLN A 115 -16.88 7.70 -5.54
CA GLN A 115 -17.90 7.52 -4.51
C GLN A 115 -17.36 7.78 -3.09
N VAL A 116 -16.14 7.31 -2.78
CA VAL A 116 -15.48 7.64 -1.51
C VAL A 116 -15.26 9.15 -1.40
N GLY A 117 -14.74 9.80 -2.45
CA GLY A 117 -14.48 11.23 -2.49
C GLY A 117 -15.74 12.11 -2.34
N GLU A 118 -16.90 11.64 -2.81
CA GLU A 118 -18.20 12.29 -2.58
C GLU A 118 -18.65 12.25 -1.12
N ILE A 119 -18.16 11.27 -0.35
CA ILE A 119 -18.50 11.11 1.06
C ILE A 119 -17.45 11.83 1.95
N ALA A 120 -16.17 11.55 1.71
CA ALA A 120 -15.06 12.21 2.41
C ALA A 120 -13.75 12.06 1.63
N THR A 121 -12.87 13.06 1.70
CA THR A 121 -11.52 12.99 1.15
C THR A 121 -10.64 12.06 2.00
N PRO A 122 -10.08 10.96 1.46
CA PRO A 122 -9.06 10.19 2.14
C PRO A 122 -7.78 11.00 2.36
N ASP A 123 -7.10 10.81 3.49
CA ASP A 123 -5.79 11.42 3.73
C ASP A 123 -4.75 10.88 2.73
N PHE A 124 -4.87 9.60 2.37
CA PHE A 124 -4.12 8.99 1.28
C PHE A 124 -4.83 7.74 0.75
N VAL A 125 -4.46 7.36 -0.47
CA VAL A 125 -4.91 6.13 -1.14
C VAL A 125 -3.70 5.26 -1.42
N THR A 126 -3.73 3.98 -1.05
CA THR A 126 -2.67 3.03 -1.43
C THR A 126 -3.09 2.13 -2.56
N PHE A 127 -2.16 1.95 -3.52
CA PHE A 127 -2.15 0.79 -4.41
C PHE A 127 -1.43 -0.34 -3.68
N ALA A 128 -2.14 -1.41 -3.34
CA ALA A 128 -1.55 -2.62 -2.76
C ALA A 128 -0.91 -3.44 -3.90
N GLU A 129 0.36 -3.15 -4.20
CA GLU A 129 1.07 -3.74 -5.35
C GLU A 129 1.88 -4.98 -4.99
N ASP A 130 2.59 -4.97 -3.86
CA ASP A 130 3.47 -6.07 -3.41
C ASP A 130 4.32 -6.64 -4.57
N MET A 131 5.03 -5.76 -5.28
CA MET A 131 5.76 -6.05 -6.51
C MET A 131 7.29 -6.04 -6.36
N SER A 132 7.78 -6.04 -5.12
CA SER A 132 9.21 -6.15 -4.80
C SER A 132 9.47 -7.14 -3.67
N TYR A 133 10.73 -7.49 -3.49
CA TYR A 133 11.24 -8.39 -2.45
C TYR A 133 12.60 -7.88 -1.95
N ASN A 134 13.30 -8.66 -1.12
CA ASN A 134 14.54 -8.21 -0.45
C ASN A 134 15.68 -7.77 -1.40
N HIS A 135 15.61 -8.05 -2.68
CA HIS A 135 16.64 -7.75 -3.68
C HIS A 135 16.13 -6.88 -4.84
N GLY A 136 15.05 -6.14 -4.64
CA GLY A 136 14.48 -5.24 -5.63
C GLY A 136 13.18 -5.71 -6.26
N PRO A 137 12.81 -5.14 -7.41
CA PRO A 137 11.55 -5.45 -8.09
C PRO A 137 11.45 -6.90 -8.56
N MET A 138 10.23 -7.45 -8.54
CA MET A 138 9.91 -8.76 -9.11
C MET A 138 9.60 -8.72 -10.61
N LEU A 139 9.55 -7.53 -11.20
CA LEU A 139 9.32 -7.28 -12.62
C LEU A 139 10.38 -6.29 -13.14
N SER A 140 10.64 -6.31 -14.44
CA SER A 140 11.51 -5.33 -15.07
C SER A 140 10.81 -3.98 -15.21
N GLU A 141 11.58 -2.88 -15.41
CA GLU A 141 11.01 -1.57 -15.72
C GLU A 141 10.13 -1.61 -16.99
N GLY A 142 10.53 -2.39 -18.00
CA GLY A 142 9.72 -2.59 -19.22
C GLY A 142 8.37 -3.25 -18.94
N MET A 143 8.34 -4.27 -18.07
CA MET A 143 7.07 -4.90 -17.66
C MET A 143 6.22 -3.95 -16.82
N PHE A 144 6.82 -3.16 -15.93
CA PHE A 144 6.10 -2.11 -15.21
C PHE A 144 5.47 -1.11 -16.17
N ALA A 145 6.26 -0.61 -17.13
CA ALA A 145 5.80 0.36 -18.12
C ALA A 145 4.67 -0.17 -19.02
N GLU A 146 4.63 -1.48 -19.28
CA GLU A 146 3.61 -2.12 -20.11
C GLU A 146 2.35 -2.48 -19.29
N PHE A 147 2.51 -3.13 -18.13
CA PHE A 147 1.39 -3.77 -17.44
C PHE A 147 0.87 -3.04 -16.21
N VAL A 148 1.63 -2.10 -15.65
CA VAL A 148 1.28 -1.39 -14.40
C VAL A 148 1.11 0.12 -14.62
N GLU A 149 2.11 0.77 -15.19
CA GLU A 149 2.14 2.24 -15.37
C GLU A 149 0.91 2.80 -16.10
N PRO A 150 0.38 2.21 -17.20
CA PRO A 150 -0.78 2.77 -17.91
C PRO A 150 -2.03 2.88 -17.02
N TYR A 151 -2.18 1.95 -16.08
CA TYR A 151 -3.35 1.90 -15.19
C TYR A 151 -3.19 2.83 -13.98
N HIS A 152 -1.99 2.92 -13.41
CA HIS A 152 -1.69 3.97 -12.43
C HIS A 152 -2.01 5.34 -13.00
N ARG A 153 -1.55 5.65 -14.22
CA ARG A 153 -1.82 6.92 -14.93
C ARG A 153 -3.29 7.22 -15.16
N ARG A 154 -4.17 6.21 -15.13
CA ARG A 154 -5.63 6.38 -15.20
C ARG A 154 -6.23 6.69 -13.84
N VAL A 155 -5.77 6.00 -12.79
CA VAL A 155 -6.36 6.09 -11.44
C VAL A 155 -5.82 7.28 -10.65
N VAL A 156 -4.52 7.58 -10.74
CA VAL A 156 -3.89 8.68 -9.98
C VAL A 156 -4.60 10.03 -10.19
N PRO A 157 -4.98 10.45 -11.42
CA PRO A 157 -5.74 11.68 -11.59
C PRO A 157 -7.08 11.74 -10.84
N VAL A 158 -7.74 10.60 -10.64
CA VAL A 158 -8.98 10.52 -9.84
C VAL A 158 -8.66 10.72 -8.35
N ILE A 159 -7.54 10.14 -7.87
CA ILE A 159 -7.06 10.35 -6.50
C ILE A 159 -6.74 11.83 -6.26
N ASP A 160 -6.08 12.48 -7.22
CA ASP A 160 -5.80 13.93 -7.15
C ASP A 160 -7.08 14.77 -7.16
N GLN A 161 -8.06 14.43 -8.01
CA GLN A 161 -9.35 15.14 -8.12
C GLN A 161 -10.17 15.10 -6.83
N ILE A 162 -10.12 14.00 -6.08
CA ILE A 162 -10.79 13.91 -4.76
C ILE A 162 -9.98 14.55 -3.62
N GLY A 163 -8.83 15.19 -3.94
CA GLY A 163 -7.99 15.91 -2.97
C GLY A 163 -7.06 15.01 -2.15
N SER A 164 -6.83 13.77 -2.57
CA SER A 164 -5.98 12.80 -1.88
C SER A 164 -4.61 12.64 -2.55
N ILE A 165 -3.76 11.76 -2.03
CA ILE A 165 -2.45 11.42 -2.60
C ILE A 165 -2.33 9.91 -2.83
N ALA A 166 -1.70 9.54 -3.94
CA ALA A 166 -1.41 8.14 -4.26
C ALA A 166 -0.11 7.68 -3.61
N ILE A 167 -0.14 6.57 -2.90
CA ILE A 167 0.98 5.89 -2.23
C ILE A 167 1.05 4.45 -2.74
N CYS A 168 2.25 3.93 -2.99
CA CYS A 168 2.45 2.52 -3.32
C CYS A 168 2.72 1.72 -2.05
N ASP A 169 2.01 0.62 -1.87
CA ASP A 169 2.24 -0.38 -0.83
C ASP A 169 2.94 -1.58 -1.47
N SER A 170 4.22 -1.75 -1.14
CA SER A 170 5.04 -2.86 -1.64
C SER A 170 6.13 -3.21 -0.63
N ASP A 171 6.17 -4.47 -0.21
CA ASP A 171 7.20 -5.00 0.66
C ASP A 171 8.56 -5.06 -0.05
N GLY A 172 9.64 -5.24 0.71
CA GLY A 172 10.98 -5.41 0.19
C GLY A 172 11.72 -4.13 -0.17
N ASP A 173 12.69 -4.23 -1.10
CA ASP A 173 13.45 -3.08 -1.57
C ASP A 173 12.74 -2.42 -2.76
N VAL A 174 12.14 -1.27 -2.50
CA VAL A 174 11.40 -0.47 -3.48
C VAL A 174 12.26 0.62 -4.15
N THR A 175 13.53 0.73 -3.78
CA THR A 175 14.38 1.88 -4.14
C THR A 175 14.46 2.10 -5.65
N GLU A 176 14.64 1.02 -6.42
CA GLU A 176 14.71 1.08 -7.89
C GLU A 176 13.39 1.50 -8.54
N MET A 177 12.25 1.20 -7.90
CA MET A 177 10.93 1.49 -8.45
C MET A 177 10.46 2.93 -8.20
N ILE A 178 11.09 3.67 -7.30
CA ILE A 178 10.64 5.03 -6.96
C ILE A 178 10.54 5.94 -8.21
N PRO A 179 11.53 5.98 -9.12
CA PRO A 179 11.41 6.77 -10.36
C PRO A 179 10.25 6.30 -11.25
N TRP A 180 9.95 4.99 -11.26
CA TRP A 180 8.84 4.43 -12.06
C TRP A 180 7.49 4.90 -11.48
N LEU A 181 7.36 4.86 -10.17
CA LEU A 181 6.17 5.33 -9.44
C LEU A 181 5.96 6.83 -9.63
N GLU A 182 7.00 7.65 -9.48
CA GLU A 182 6.92 9.10 -9.68
C GLU A 182 6.43 9.46 -11.09
N ARG A 183 6.83 8.71 -12.13
CA ARG A 183 6.35 8.90 -13.51
C ARG A 183 4.84 8.68 -13.65
N THR A 184 4.22 7.90 -12.76
CA THR A 184 2.76 7.69 -12.76
C THR A 184 2.00 8.77 -12.00
N GLY A 185 2.71 9.63 -11.25
CA GLY A 185 2.13 10.58 -10.31
C GLY A 185 1.94 10.00 -8.90
N THR A 186 2.36 8.74 -8.64
CA THR A 186 2.39 8.18 -7.28
C THR A 186 3.43 8.93 -6.45
N ARG A 187 3.02 9.44 -5.29
CA ARG A 187 3.79 10.42 -4.51
C ARG A 187 4.53 9.83 -3.34
N GLY A 188 4.41 8.53 -3.07
CA GLY A 188 5.07 7.95 -1.92
C GLY A 188 5.00 6.43 -1.88
N GLY A 189 5.59 5.86 -0.84
CA GLY A 189 5.63 4.41 -0.61
C GLY A 189 5.63 4.03 0.86
N LEU A 190 5.17 2.81 1.11
CA LEU A 190 5.20 2.09 2.38
C LEU A 190 5.43 0.60 2.12
N PRO A 191 5.92 -0.19 3.10
CA PRO A 191 6.35 0.19 4.44
C PRO A 191 7.86 0.52 4.54
N LEU A 192 8.65 0.44 3.45
CA LEU A 192 10.08 0.79 3.36
C LEU A 192 10.96 -0.08 4.27
N GLU A 193 11.00 -1.38 4.00
CA GLU A 193 11.60 -2.39 4.86
C GLU A 193 13.12 -2.23 5.04
N ARG A 194 13.54 -2.08 6.30
CA ARG A 194 14.97 -2.01 6.67
C ARG A 194 15.72 -3.31 6.40
N GLN A 195 15.07 -4.45 6.59
CA GLN A 195 15.65 -5.77 6.35
C GLN A 195 15.94 -6.03 4.88
N ALA A 196 15.24 -5.34 3.98
CA ALA A 196 15.51 -5.36 2.54
C ALA A 196 16.65 -4.41 2.12
N GLY A 197 17.20 -3.61 3.05
CA GLY A 197 18.31 -2.71 2.75
C GLY A 197 17.90 -1.28 2.39
N VAL A 198 16.62 -0.94 2.45
CA VAL A 198 16.14 0.41 2.14
C VAL A 198 16.84 1.47 3.00
N ASP A 199 17.34 2.54 2.36
CA ASP A 199 17.93 3.73 2.99
C ASP A 199 17.05 4.96 2.76
N GLY A 200 16.22 5.31 3.76
CA GLY A 200 15.30 6.45 3.68
C GLY A 200 16.00 7.80 3.47
N MET A 201 17.24 7.99 3.97
CA MET A 201 17.99 9.22 3.73
C MET A 201 18.58 9.28 2.31
N ALA A 202 18.95 8.14 1.72
CA ALA A 202 19.32 8.08 0.30
C ALA A 202 18.12 8.40 -0.59
N ILE A 203 16.95 7.80 -0.30
CA ILE A 203 15.69 8.11 -0.98
C ILE A 203 15.40 9.62 -0.87
N ARG A 204 15.44 10.20 0.34
CA ARG A 204 15.15 11.63 0.53
C ARG A 204 16.07 12.54 -0.28
N ARG A 205 17.35 12.19 -0.41
CA ARG A 205 18.30 12.98 -1.23
C ARG A 205 18.00 12.88 -2.72
N ALA A 206 17.64 11.72 -3.22
CA ALA A 206 17.36 11.47 -4.64
C ALA A 206 15.94 11.93 -5.03
N HIS A 207 14.97 11.78 -4.12
CA HIS A 207 13.53 12.02 -4.31
C HIS A 207 12.98 12.91 -3.19
N PRO A 208 13.28 14.23 -3.19
CA PRO A 208 12.99 15.12 -2.05
C PRO A 208 11.49 15.26 -1.75
N GLU A 209 10.63 15.07 -2.76
CA GLU A 209 9.18 15.20 -2.62
C GLU A 209 8.47 13.89 -2.27
N PHE A 210 9.17 12.74 -2.34
CA PHE A 210 8.58 11.43 -2.10
C PHE A 210 8.15 11.27 -0.64
N VAL A 211 6.88 10.91 -0.43
CA VAL A 211 6.31 10.65 0.89
C VAL A 211 6.69 9.24 1.34
N MET A 212 7.21 9.11 2.54
CA MET A 212 7.64 7.84 3.12
C MET A 212 6.85 7.52 4.38
N ILE A 213 6.30 6.30 4.46
CA ILE A 213 5.58 5.81 5.66
C ILE A 213 6.24 4.50 6.08
N GLY A 214 6.60 4.35 7.36
CA GLY A 214 7.25 3.14 7.86
C GLY A 214 8.70 3.35 8.26
N HIS A 215 9.59 2.52 7.76
CA HIS A 215 11.05 2.59 7.82
C HIS A 215 11.67 2.50 9.23
N TYR A 216 10.88 2.29 10.29
CA TYR A 216 11.39 1.97 11.62
C TYR A 216 11.71 0.47 11.68
N ASP A 217 12.96 0.12 11.96
CA ASP A 217 13.42 -1.27 12.05
C ASP A 217 12.68 -2.04 13.15
N LYS A 218 11.67 -2.85 12.75
CA LYS A 218 10.90 -3.70 13.67
C LYS A 218 11.75 -4.67 14.47
N MET A 219 12.94 -5.06 13.96
CA MET A 219 13.82 -6.06 14.57
C MET A 219 14.59 -5.56 15.79
N VAL A 220 14.58 -4.25 16.06
CA VAL A 220 15.18 -3.71 17.29
C VAL A 220 14.21 -3.68 18.47
N MET A 221 12.90 -3.84 18.23
CA MET A 221 11.87 -3.66 19.24
C MET A 221 11.98 -4.65 20.42
N ASN A 222 12.54 -5.84 20.21
CA ASN A 222 12.76 -6.86 21.26
C ASN A 222 14.14 -6.77 21.93
N ARG A 223 14.96 -5.73 21.58
CA ARG A 223 16.34 -5.58 22.11
C ARG A 223 16.45 -4.59 23.28
N GLY A 224 15.32 -4.14 23.80
CA GLY A 224 15.25 -3.22 24.93
C GLY A 224 15.20 -1.73 24.54
N GLU A 225 14.95 -0.88 25.54
CA GLU A 225 14.70 0.56 25.33
C GLU A 225 15.85 1.29 24.64
N GLU A 226 17.09 0.92 24.93
CA GLU A 226 18.26 1.57 24.36
C GLU A 226 18.34 1.36 22.83
N ALA A 227 18.07 0.13 22.36
CA ALA A 227 18.03 -0.19 20.95
C ALA A 227 16.84 0.51 20.24
N ILE A 228 15.66 0.55 20.88
CA ILE A 228 14.49 1.27 20.36
C ILE A 228 14.78 2.77 20.23
N ARG A 229 15.47 3.36 21.22
CA ARG A 229 15.87 4.77 21.22
C ARG A 229 16.87 5.07 20.11
N ALA A 230 17.91 4.25 19.97
CA ALA A 230 18.93 4.42 18.94
C ALA A 230 18.33 4.42 17.53
N GLU A 231 17.31 3.61 17.33
CA GLU A 231 16.62 3.58 16.04
C GLU A 231 15.82 4.86 15.77
N PHE A 232 15.14 5.44 16.76
CA PHE A 232 14.53 6.76 16.60
C PHE A 232 15.58 7.86 16.36
N GLU A 233 16.74 7.80 17.00
CA GLU A 233 17.83 8.74 16.75
C GLU A 233 18.36 8.63 15.33
N ARG A 234 18.46 7.41 14.77
CA ARG A 234 18.79 7.18 13.36
C ARG A 234 17.75 7.83 12.43
N LEU A 235 16.46 7.73 12.78
CA LEU A 235 15.36 8.28 11.97
C LEU A 235 15.17 9.79 12.10
N LEU A 236 15.69 10.42 13.15
CA LEU A 236 15.45 11.82 13.45
C LEU A 236 15.81 12.79 12.30
N PRO A 237 16.92 12.63 11.55
CA PRO A 237 17.20 13.45 10.37
C PRO A 237 16.12 13.33 9.30
N LEU A 238 15.61 12.11 9.05
CA LEU A 238 14.54 11.86 8.10
C LEU A 238 13.21 12.45 8.58
N MET A 239 12.89 12.32 9.86
CA MET A 239 11.70 12.95 10.48
C MET A 239 11.73 14.47 10.32
N ARG A 240 12.90 15.10 10.50
CA ARG A 240 13.09 16.55 10.33
C ARG A 240 13.02 17.02 8.88
N SER A 241 13.30 16.14 7.92
CA SER A 241 13.21 16.49 6.49
C SER A 241 11.78 16.68 5.98
N GLY A 242 10.76 16.30 6.75
CA GLY A 242 9.36 16.31 6.36
C GLY A 242 8.97 15.14 5.44
N ARG A 243 7.69 15.07 5.07
CA ARG A 243 7.13 14.00 4.20
C ARG A 243 7.52 12.57 4.64
N PHE A 244 7.60 12.37 5.94
CA PHE A 244 7.92 11.07 6.54
C PHE A 244 7.04 10.83 7.77
N VAL A 245 6.36 9.71 7.78
CA VAL A 245 5.57 9.22 8.91
C VAL A 245 6.28 7.98 9.47
N PRO A 246 6.98 8.11 10.63
CA PRO A 246 7.68 6.98 11.24
C PRO A 246 6.69 5.95 11.77
N SER A 247 6.82 4.73 11.30
CA SER A 247 6.06 3.57 11.75
C SER A 247 6.95 2.34 11.59
N VAL A 248 6.59 1.23 12.20
CA VAL A 248 7.30 -0.04 11.94
C VAL A 248 7.30 -0.35 10.44
N ASP A 249 8.41 -0.88 9.97
CA ASP A 249 8.66 -1.16 8.56
C ASP A 249 7.97 -2.42 8.03
N HIS A 250 7.04 -2.94 8.75
CA HIS A 250 6.08 -4.00 8.45
C HIS A 250 5.34 -4.38 9.76
N GLN A 251 4.91 -5.62 9.91
CA GLN A 251 4.24 -6.10 11.12
C GLN A 251 5.20 -6.19 12.31
N THR A 252 4.73 -5.82 13.51
CA THR A 252 5.49 -6.03 14.75
C THR A 252 5.80 -7.52 14.94
N PRO A 253 7.07 -7.91 15.14
CA PRO A 253 7.44 -9.31 15.30
C PRO A 253 6.78 -9.98 16.51
N PRO A 254 6.43 -11.29 16.44
CA PRO A 254 5.79 -12.02 17.54
C PRO A 254 6.58 -12.02 18.85
N GLY A 255 7.91 -11.84 18.80
CA GLY A 255 8.79 -11.80 19.97
C GLY A 255 8.81 -10.46 20.71
N VAL A 256 8.05 -9.45 20.26
CA VAL A 256 7.94 -8.15 20.94
C VAL A 256 6.88 -8.23 22.02
N SER A 257 7.29 -8.05 23.29
CA SER A 257 6.35 -8.02 24.42
C SER A 257 5.51 -6.74 24.44
N LEU A 258 4.36 -6.79 25.11
CA LEU A 258 3.52 -5.61 25.32
C LEU A 258 4.28 -4.46 26.01
N GLU A 259 5.19 -4.78 26.93
CA GLU A 259 6.03 -3.79 27.61
C GLU A 259 6.97 -3.09 26.64
N GLN A 260 7.67 -3.85 25.79
CA GLN A 260 8.55 -3.30 24.74
C GLN A 260 7.76 -2.46 23.73
N TYR A 261 6.59 -2.91 23.35
CA TYR A 261 5.71 -2.13 22.47
C TYR A 261 5.29 -0.79 23.12
N ARG A 262 4.99 -0.77 24.43
CA ARG A 262 4.71 0.47 25.16
C ARG A 262 5.92 1.40 25.21
N VAL A 263 7.13 0.87 25.35
CA VAL A 263 8.37 1.66 25.27
C VAL A 263 8.49 2.29 23.87
N TYR A 264 8.29 1.50 22.81
CA TYR A 264 8.27 2.01 21.44
C TYR A 264 7.27 3.18 21.28
N LEU A 265 6.02 3.02 21.72
CA LEU A 265 5.00 4.06 21.59
C LEU A 265 5.36 5.35 22.39
N ARG A 266 5.91 5.20 23.58
CA ARG A 266 6.38 6.34 24.38
C ARG A 266 7.48 7.11 23.67
N LEU A 267 8.44 6.39 23.07
CA LEU A 267 9.52 7.01 22.32
C LEU A 267 9.04 7.59 20.98
N LEU A 268 8.15 6.91 20.27
CA LEU A 268 7.54 7.44 19.05
C LEU A 268 6.94 8.84 19.27
N ARG A 269 6.12 9.00 20.31
CA ARG A 269 5.54 10.30 20.65
C ARG A 269 6.61 11.33 20.97
N LYS A 270 7.58 10.97 21.82
CA LYS A 270 8.67 11.88 22.19
C LYS A 270 9.42 12.40 20.95
N TYR A 271 9.77 11.51 20.02
CA TYR A 271 10.53 11.88 18.82
C TYR A 271 9.66 12.60 17.78
N ALA A 272 8.36 12.31 17.70
CA ALA A 272 7.43 13.05 16.85
C ALA A 272 7.31 14.52 17.30
N GLU A 273 7.29 14.79 18.61
CA GLU A 273 7.28 16.16 19.17
C GLU A 273 8.59 16.92 18.90
N LEU A 274 9.73 16.25 18.85
CA LEU A 274 11.04 16.85 18.54
C LEU A 274 11.17 17.33 17.09
N ARG A 275 10.30 16.88 16.20
CA ARG A 275 10.24 17.34 14.81
C ARG A 275 9.79 18.80 14.69
N VAL A 276 8.95 19.26 15.62
CA VAL A 276 8.26 20.55 15.54
C VAL A 276 9.15 21.73 16.00
N LYS A 277 10.32 21.44 16.55
CA LYS A 277 11.30 22.44 17.00
C LYS A 277 12.51 22.48 16.06
#